data_857c9f87ecd4c48d499aa0883dc45642
#
_entry.id   857c9f87ecd4c48d499aa0883dc45642
#
_cell.length_a   1.000
_cell.length_b   1.000
_cell.length_c   1.000
_cell.angle_alpha   90.00
_cell.angle_beta   90.00
_cell.angle_gamma   90.00
#
_symmetry.space_group_name_H-M   'P 1'
#
loop_
_entity.id
_entity.type
_entity.pdbx_description
1 polymer ?
#
loop_
_entity_poly.entity_id
_entity_poly.type
_entity_poly.pdbx_seq_one_letter_code
_entity_poly.pdbx_strand_id
1 'polypeptide(L)'
;MTYTHLTTDELVIIESYFKMNQSVAKTAHCLNRSRQTIHKVYLFFKQGKSALEYYQQYKKNKSNCGRRPLVLPEEQSEYIQRKVVQGWTPDVIVGRAAFPISCSARTIYRMFKKGLFDSSDLPMKGKRKPNGHQERRGKQTFRRSIHEREKDYSQFSNEFGHLEGDTIVGLKHKSAVITLVERLSKVIITLKPCGRQAIDIEKKLNQWFESVPKNLFKSITFDCGKEFSNWKQISNVNDIAIYFADPGTPSQRGLNENSNGLLRRDGLLKSMDFNSVDEFFIQSVASK
;
A
#
# COMPACT_ATOMS: atom_id res chain seq x y z
N MET A 1 15.58 7.57 34.15
CA MET A 1 16.29 6.40 34.73
C MET A 1 15.78 5.15 34.02
N THR A 2 16.63 4.43 33.31
CA THR A 2 16.30 3.14 32.72
C THR A 2 16.29 2.08 33.83
N TYR A 3 15.13 1.46 34.04
CA TYR A 3 14.98 0.37 35.00
C TYR A 3 15.72 -0.88 34.49
N THR A 4 16.74 -1.35 35.24
CA THR A 4 17.46 -2.58 34.94
C THR A 4 17.01 -3.69 35.87
N HIS A 5 16.58 -4.82 35.32
CA HIS A 5 16.18 -6.00 36.09
C HIS A 5 17.42 -6.66 36.72
N LEU A 6 17.20 -7.44 37.81
CA LEU A 6 18.24 -8.26 38.38
C LEU A 6 18.67 -9.34 37.39
N THR A 7 19.98 -9.55 37.28
CA THR A 7 20.57 -10.66 36.50
C THR A 7 20.50 -11.97 37.29
N THR A 8 20.72 -13.09 36.60
CA THR A 8 20.83 -14.41 37.25
C THR A 8 21.98 -14.43 38.26
N ASP A 9 23.11 -13.83 37.92
CA ASP A 9 24.31 -13.78 38.77
C ASP A 9 24.06 -12.94 40.02
N GLU A 10 23.40 -11.78 39.87
CA GLU A 10 23.00 -10.98 41.03
C GLU A 10 22.05 -11.74 41.94
N LEU A 11 21.11 -12.52 41.41
CA LEU A 11 20.18 -13.33 42.21
C LEU A 11 20.91 -14.42 43.00
N VAL A 12 21.91 -15.08 42.40
CA VAL A 12 22.74 -16.08 43.08
C VAL A 12 23.56 -15.43 44.21
N ILE A 13 24.15 -14.25 43.94
CA ILE A 13 24.89 -13.50 44.97
C ILE A 13 23.95 -13.08 46.11
N ILE A 14 22.74 -12.60 45.81
CA ILE A 14 21.74 -12.22 46.81
C ILE A 14 21.33 -13.42 47.67
N GLU A 15 21.18 -14.61 47.08
CA GLU A 15 20.89 -15.86 47.80
C GLU A 15 22.03 -16.26 48.74
N SER A 16 23.26 -16.13 48.28
CA SER A 16 24.46 -16.39 49.13
C SER A 16 24.51 -15.44 50.31
N TYR A 17 24.30 -14.14 50.12
CA TYR A 17 24.24 -13.17 51.22
C TYR A 17 23.08 -13.42 52.18
N PHE A 18 21.91 -13.85 51.66
CA PHE A 18 20.78 -14.25 52.46
C PHE A 18 21.10 -15.43 53.37
N LYS A 19 21.73 -16.49 52.83
CA LYS A 19 22.19 -17.67 53.60
C LYS A 19 23.23 -17.32 54.65
N MET A 20 24.05 -16.30 54.41
CA MET A 20 25.04 -15.76 55.35
C MET A 20 24.44 -14.79 56.38
N ASN A 21 23.10 -14.65 56.44
CA ASN A 21 22.38 -13.71 57.30
C ASN A 21 22.83 -12.25 57.17
N GLN A 22 23.31 -11.83 55.99
CA GLN A 22 23.68 -10.44 55.77
C GLN A 22 22.45 -9.55 55.70
N SER A 23 22.58 -8.29 56.17
CA SER A 23 21.47 -7.35 56.16
C SER A 23 21.12 -6.91 54.72
N VAL A 24 19.82 -6.63 54.50
CA VAL A 24 19.33 -6.08 53.22
C VAL A 24 20.07 -4.81 52.79
N ALA A 25 20.45 -3.96 53.77
CA ALA A 25 21.16 -2.72 53.50
C ALA A 25 22.58 -2.98 52.95
N LYS A 26 23.29 -3.93 53.55
CA LYS A 26 24.65 -4.31 53.12
C LYS A 26 24.63 -4.94 51.75
N THR A 27 23.71 -5.87 51.48
CA THR A 27 23.54 -6.51 50.18
C THR A 27 23.17 -5.51 49.10
N ALA A 28 22.25 -4.58 49.40
CA ALA A 28 21.85 -3.52 48.47
C ALA A 28 23.03 -2.60 48.10
N HIS A 29 23.86 -2.24 49.08
CA HIS A 29 25.06 -1.44 48.87
C HIS A 29 26.07 -2.18 47.97
N CYS A 30 26.38 -3.44 48.29
CA CYS A 30 27.33 -4.25 47.54
C CYS A 30 26.95 -4.42 46.05
N LEU A 31 25.68 -4.56 45.77
CA LEU A 31 25.18 -4.76 44.41
C LEU A 31 24.76 -3.46 43.71
N ASN A 32 24.90 -2.32 44.35
CA ASN A 32 24.42 -1.02 43.86
C ASN A 32 22.94 -1.07 43.40
N ARG A 33 22.12 -1.74 44.23
CA ARG A 33 20.68 -1.90 43.98
C ARG A 33 19.84 -1.27 45.11
N SER A 34 18.57 -0.94 44.81
CA SER A 34 17.71 -0.36 45.84
C SER A 34 17.41 -1.37 46.96
N ARG A 35 17.34 -0.88 48.22
CA ARG A 35 16.96 -1.70 49.41
C ARG A 35 15.61 -2.38 49.17
N GLN A 36 14.65 -1.71 48.53
CA GLN A 36 13.33 -2.28 48.26
C GLN A 36 13.43 -3.50 47.33
N THR A 37 14.28 -3.44 46.29
CA THR A 37 14.50 -4.56 45.37
C THR A 37 15.06 -5.76 46.12
N ILE A 38 16.12 -5.59 46.92
CA ILE A 38 16.74 -6.67 47.69
C ILE A 38 15.77 -7.20 48.74
N HIS A 39 15.03 -6.35 49.43
CA HIS A 39 14.06 -6.76 50.42
C HIS A 39 12.96 -7.68 49.82
N LYS A 40 12.45 -7.36 48.64
CA LYS A 40 11.50 -8.24 47.93
C LYS A 40 12.08 -9.63 47.65
N VAL A 41 13.34 -9.71 47.22
CA VAL A 41 14.03 -10.98 46.97
C VAL A 41 14.22 -11.75 48.30
N TYR A 42 14.62 -11.07 49.36
CA TYR A 42 14.77 -11.69 50.71
C TYR A 42 13.45 -12.25 51.25
N LEU A 43 12.32 -11.53 51.06
CA LEU A 43 10.98 -12.02 51.41
C LEU A 43 10.64 -13.31 50.64
N PHE A 44 11.06 -13.39 49.39
CA PHE A 44 10.85 -14.57 48.58
C PHE A 44 11.67 -15.76 49.07
N PHE A 45 12.94 -15.53 49.45
CA PHE A 45 13.82 -16.56 50.01
C PHE A 45 13.38 -17.03 51.42
N LYS A 46 12.78 -16.16 52.20
CA LYS A 46 12.18 -16.54 53.50
C LYS A 46 11.05 -17.57 53.34
N GLN A 47 10.45 -17.72 52.16
CA GLN A 47 9.47 -18.75 51.85
C GLN A 47 10.10 -20.10 51.48
N GLY A 48 11.43 -20.26 51.66
CA GLY A 48 12.16 -21.49 51.33
C GLY A 48 12.47 -21.65 49.84
N LYS A 49 12.30 -20.60 49.04
CA LYS A 49 12.52 -20.63 47.60
C LYS A 49 13.93 -20.16 47.20
N SER A 50 14.39 -20.58 46.04
CA SER A 50 15.72 -20.33 45.48
C SER A 50 15.78 -19.14 44.51
N ALA A 51 17.01 -18.68 44.20
CA ALA A 51 17.26 -17.67 43.14
C ALA A 51 16.71 -18.10 41.77
N LEU A 52 16.83 -19.40 41.44
CA LEU A 52 16.30 -19.95 40.19
C LEU A 52 14.75 -19.82 40.09
N GLU A 53 14.08 -20.16 41.19
CA GLU A 53 12.63 -20.04 41.28
C GLU A 53 12.18 -18.58 41.21
N TYR A 54 12.91 -17.65 41.82
CA TYR A 54 12.65 -16.21 41.68
C TYR A 54 12.75 -15.78 40.23
N TYR A 55 13.79 -16.21 39.51
CA TYR A 55 13.97 -15.88 38.11
C TYR A 55 12.91 -16.50 37.22
N GLN A 56 12.48 -17.73 37.48
CA GLN A 56 11.36 -18.37 36.76
C GLN A 56 10.06 -17.61 37.01
N GLN A 57 9.79 -17.22 38.24
CA GLN A 57 8.58 -16.41 38.55
C GLN A 57 8.64 -15.04 37.89
N TYR A 58 9.82 -14.42 37.85
CA TYR A 58 10.02 -13.17 37.10
C TYR A 58 9.73 -13.34 35.60
N LYS A 59 10.25 -14.41 34.96
CA LYS A 59 9.96 -14.72 33.55
C LYS A 59 8.46 -14.92 33.30
N LYS A 60 7.79 -15.66 34.18
CA LYS A 60 6.36 -15.89 34.13
C LYS A 60 5.57 -14.58 34.24
N ASN A 61 5.94 -13.73 35.20
CA ASN A 61 5.30 -12.42 35.36
C ASN A 61 5.54 -11.51 34.14
N LYS A 62 6.75 -11.52 33.60
CA LYS A 62 7.12 -10.75 32.41
C LYS A 62 6.38 -11.21 31.16
N SER A 63 6.13 -12.51 30.99
CA SER A 63 5.34 -13.04 29.88
C SER A 63 3.88 -12.57 29.90
N ASN A 64 3.35 -12.26 31.09
CA ASN A 64 2.00 -11.74 31.26
C ASN A 64 1.92 -10.21 31.11
N CYS A 65 3.07 -9.53 30.98
CA CYS A 65 3.11 -8.07 30.79
C CYS A 65 2.93 -7.72 29.33
N GLY A 66 2.34 -6.54 29.07
CA GLY A 66 2.14 -6.01 27.75
C GLY A 66 0.68 -6.05 27.29
N ARG A 67 0.44 -5.48 26.10
CA ARG A 67 -0.91 -5.48 25.51
C ARG A 67 -1.25 -6.89 25.04
N ARG A 68 -2.40 -7.39 25.47
CA ARG A 68 -2.90 -8.69 25.00
C ARG A 68 -3.02 -8.69 23.47
N PRO A 69 -2.66 -9.80 22.80
CA PRO A 69 -2.90 -9.94 21.37
C PRO A 69 -4.38 -9.74 21.06
N LEU A 70 -4.67 -8.95 20.04
CA LEU A 70 -6.04 -8.82 19.55
C LEU A 70 -6.40 -10.12 18.81
N VAL A 71 -7.47 -10.76 19.23
CA VAL A 71 -8.10 -11.88 18.52
C VAL A 71 -9.35 -11.34 17.85
N LEU A 72 -9.43 -11.48 16.55
CA LEU A 72 -10.62 -11.08 15.78
C LEU A 72 -11.71 -12.17 15.92
N PRO A 73 -12.99 -11.77 15.88
CA PRO A 73 -14.08 -12.72 15.68
C PRO A 73 -13.84 -13.58 14.42
N GLU A 74 -14.29 -14.82 14.44
CA GLU A 74 -14.09 -15.77 13.35
C GLU A 74 -14.66 -15.25 12.02
N GLU A 75 -15.88 -14.70 12.06
CA GLU A 75 -16.55 -14.08 10.91
C GLU A 75 -15.70 -12.98 10.26
N GLN A 76 -15.07 -12.11 11.07
CA GLN A 76 -14.21 -11.05 10.56
C GLN A 76 -12.91 -11.62 9.98
N SER A 77 -12.35 -12.65 10.57
CA SER A 77 -11.15 -13.32 10.11
C SER A 77 -11.38 -13.99 8.76
N GLU A 78 -12.47 -14.71 8.60
CA GLU A 78 -12.88 -15.35 7.34
C GLU A 78 -13.19 -14.29 6.26
N TYR A 79 -13.88 -13.21 6.62
CA TYR A 79 -14.16 -12.11 5.71
C TYR A 79 -12.86 -11.49 5.17
N ILE A 80 -11.90 -11.20 6.06
CA ILE A 80 -10.60 -10.65 5.67
C ILE A 80 -9.88 -11.59 4.70
N GLN A 81 -9.81 -12.89 5.03
CA GLN A 81 -9.12 -13.88 4.20
C GLN A 81 -9.78 -13.97 2.82
N ARG A 82 -11.10 -14.10 2.76
CA ARG A 82 -11.86 -14.15 1.49
C ARG A 82 -11.64 -12.91 0.64
N LYS A 83 -11.62 -11.71 1.25
CA LYS A 83 -11.40 -10.46 0.52
C LYS A 83 -9.96 -10.31 0.01
N VAL A 84 -8.99 -10.82 0.75
CA VAL A 84 -7.59 -10.85 0.29
C VAL A 84 -7.41 -11.78 -0.90
N VAL A 85 -8.05 -12.95 -0.93
CA VAL A 85 -8.09 -13.84 -2.10
C VAL A 85 -8.70 -13.13 -3.32
N GLN A 86 -9.71 -12.25 -3.09
CA GLN A 86 -10.28 -11.40 -4.14
C GLN A 86 -9.36 -10.22 -4.53
N GLY A 87 -8.13 -10.13 -4.00
CA GLY A 87 -7.15 -9.11 -4.30
C GLY A 87 -7.32 -7.80 -3.53
N TRP A 88 -8.18 -7.75 -2.50
CA TRP A 88 -8.34 -6.55 -1.69
C TRP A 88 -7.16 -6.35 -0.73
N THR A 89 -6.72 -5.11 -0.58
CA THR A 89 -5.74 -4.76 0.46
C THR A 89 -6.44 -4.54 1.80
N PRO A 90 -5.75 -4.68 2.94
CA PRO A 90 -6.31 -4.37 4.26
C PRO A 90 -6.96 -2.99 4.37
N ASP A 91 -6.42 -1.98 3.66
CA ASP A 91 -7.00 -0.63 3.63
C ASP A 91 -8.37 -0.62 2.95
N VAL A 92 -8.50 -1.31 1.82
CA VAL A 92 -9.77 -1.46 1.09
C VAL A 92 -10.76 -2.27 1.92
N ILE A 93 -10.31 -3.34 2.59
CA ILE A 93 -11.15 -4.18 3.43
C ILE A 93 -11.77 -3.35 4.55
N VAL A 94 -10.96 -2.57 5.30
CA VAL A 94 -11.46 -1.75 6.40
C VAL A 94 -12.35 -0.61 5.90
N GLY A 95 -12.02 -0.01 4.73
CA GLY A 95 -12.77 1.13 4.18
C GLY A 95 -14.08 0.77 3.48
N ARG A 96 -14.24 -0.49 3.03
CA ARG A 96 -15.41 -0.96 2.24
C ARG A 96 -16.12 -2.19 2.83
N ALA A 97 -15.80 -2.56 4.07
CA ALA A 97 -16.47 -3.70 4.70
C ALA A 97 -17.98 -3.46 4.83
N ALA A 98 -18.75 -4.51 4.61
CA ALA A 98 -20.20 -4.49 4.82
C ALA A 98 -20.61 -4.30 6.30
N PHE A 99 -19.67 -4.53 7.22
CA PHE A 99 -19.81 -4.36 8.66
C PHE A 99 -18.50 -3.81 9.27
N PRO A 100 -18.56 -3.18 10.45
CA PRO A 100 -17.37 -2.63 11.09
C PRO A 100 -16.33 -3.70 11.41
N ILE A 101 -15.09 -3.52 10.96
CA ILE A 101 -13.96 -4.38 11.34
C ILE A 101 -13.40 -3.87 12.68
N SER A 102 -13.23 -4.76 13.65
CA SER A 102 -12.81 -4.44 15.02
C SER A 102 -11.37 -3.93 15.15
N CYS A 103 -10.66 -3.72 14.04
CA CYS A 103 -9.30 -3.25 14.06
C CYS A 103 -8.94 -2.39 12.83
N SER A 104 -7.85 -1.65 12.92
CA SER A 104 -7.34 -0.85 11.81
C SER A 104 -6.64 -1.70 10.75
N ALA A 105 -6.57 -1.22 9.51
CA ALA A 105 -5.81 -1.83 8.42
C ALA A 105 -4.35 -2.14 8.82
N ARG A 106 -3.70 -1.22 9.57
CA ARG A 106 -2.35 -1.43 10.10
C ARG A 106 -2.24 -2.65 11.02
N THR A 107 -3.29 -2.95 11.79
CA THR A 107 -3.34 -4.14 12.63
C THR A 107 -3.45 -5.41 11.80
N ILE A 108 -4.28 -5.40 10.74
CA ILE A 108 -4.41 -6.51 9.80
C ILE A 108 -3.05 -6.80 9.12
N TYR A 109 -2.33 -5.78 8.64
CA TYR A 109 -0.97 -5.96 8.11
C TYR A 109 0.00 -6.61 9.11
N ARG A 110 -0.11 -6.24 10.40
CA ARG A 110 0.68 -6.88 11.45
C ARG A 110 0.31 -8.33 11.68
N MET A 111 -0.98 -8.69 11.52
CA MET A 111 -1.46 -10.06 11.62
C MET A 111 -0.89 -10.90 10.47
N PHE A 112 -0.89 -10.40 9.23
CA PHE A 112 -0.20 -11.03 8.10
C PHE A 112 1.30 -11.24 8.40
N LYS A 113 1.99 -10.22 8.90
CA LYS A 113 3.42 -10.30 9.26
C LYS A 113 3.70 -11.33 10.36
N LYS A 114 2.73 -11.59 11.25
CA LYS A 114 2.83 -12.60 12.32
C LYS A 114 2.40 -14.00 11.86
N GLY A 115 2.00 -14.18 10.62
CA GLY A 115 1.54 -15.46 10.08
C GLY A 115 0.15 -15.90 10.56
N LEU A 116 -0.67 -14.98 11.08
CA LEU A 116 -2.05 -15.28 11.48
C LEU A 116 -3.00 -15.37 10.27
N PHE A 117 -2.61 -14.80 9.14
CA PHE A 117 -3.27 -14.90 7.85
C PHE A 117 -2.26 -15.30 6.79
N ASP A 118 -2.71 -16.03 5.76
CA ASP A 118 -1.88 -16.33 4.61
C ASP A 118 -1.62 -15.06 3.77
N SER A 119 -0.35 -14.78 3.53
CA SER A 119 0.10 -13.60 2.77
C SER A 119 0.34 -13.87 1.29
N SER A 120 0.12 -15.11 0.80
CA SER A 120 0.35 -15.50 -0.61
C SER A 120 -0.46 -14.65 -1.58
N ASP A 121 -1.73 -14.40 -1.25
CA ASP A 121 -2.68 -13.65 -2.07
C ASP A 121 -2.67 -12.14 -1.78
N LEU A 122 -1.88 -11.71 -0.78
CA LEU A 122 -1.79 -10.29 -0.48
C LEU A 122 -1.06 -9.55 -1.62
N PRO A 123 -1.64 -8.47 -2.20
CA PRO A 123 -1.01 -7.70 -3.26
C PRO A 123 0.45 -7.34 -2.92
N MET A 124 1.38 -7.61 -3.85
CA MET A 124 2.84 -7.46 -3.66
C MET A 124 3.40 -8.25 -2.46
N LYS A 125 2.69 -9.26 -1.95
CA LYS A 125 3.05 -10.01 -0.73
C LYS A 125 3.38 -9.08 0.45
N GLY A 126 2.64 -7.96 0.54
CA GLY A 126 2.83 -6.93 1.55
C GLY A 126 4.15 -6.13 1.45
N LYS A 127 4.91 -6.26 0.35
CA LYS A 127 6.20 -5.57 0.16
C LYS A 127 6.16 -4.68 -1.08
N ARG A 128 6.32 -3.38 -0.90
CA ARG A 128 6.52 -2.43 -1.99
C ARG A 128 8.02 -2.33 -2.32
N LYS A 129 8.39 -2.63 -3.56
CA LYS A 129 9.77 -2.38 -4.03
C LYS A 129 9.87 -0.94 -4.55
N PRO A 130 10.89 -0.16 -4.18
CA PRO A 130 11.12 1.15 -4.76
C PRO A 130 11.41 1.00 -6.26
N ASN A 131 10.89 1.94 -7.06
CA ASN A 131 11.24 2.03 -8.47
C ASN A 131 12.62 2.70 -8.59
N GLY A 132 13.60 1.97 -9.12
CA GLY A 132 14.96 2.47 -9.33
C GLY A 132 15.15 3.24 -10.65
N HIS A 133 14.07 3.52 -11.39
CA HIS A 133 14.16 4.22 -12.66
C HIS A 133 14.51 5.70 -12.45
N GLN A 134 15.56 6.17 -13.13
CA GLN A 134 15.93 7.58 -13.22
C GLN A 134 15.48 8.14 -14.58
N GLU A 135 14.76 9.25 -14.56
CA GLU A 135 14.32 9.95 -15.76
C GLU A 135 15.52 10.63 -16.44
N ARG A 136 15.63 10.45 -17.75
CA ARG A 136 16.70 11.04 -18.59
C ARG A 136 16.16 11.95 -19.69
N ARG A 137 14.84 12.06 -19.84
CA ARG A 137 14.20 12.91 -20.87
C ARG A 137 14.16 14.35 -20.39
N GLY A 138 14.56 15.28 -21.24
CA GLY A 138 14.47 16.74 -20.98
C GLY A 138 13.03 17.27 -21.18
N LYS A 139 12.83 18.57 -20.91
CA LYS A 139 11.57 19.29 -21.17
C LYS A 139 11.13 19.12 -22.64
N GLN A 140 9.84 18.88 -22.84
CA GLN A 140 9.20 18.77 -24.17
C GLN A 140 8.60 20.13 -24.56
N THR A 141 9.29 20.91 -25.35
CA THR A 141 8.93 22.31 -25.66
C THR A 141 7.65 22.47 -26.50
N PHE A 142 7.19 21.43 -27.17
CA PHE A 142 6.00 21.50 -28.07
C PHE A 142 4.72 20.92 -27.46
N ARG A 143 4.70 20.64 -26.17
CA ARG A 143 3.57 20.06 -25.46
C ARG A 143 3.07 21.00 -24.38
N ARG A 144 1.74 21.11 -24.23
CA ARG A 144 1.14 21.90 -23.15
C ARG A 144 1.46 21.24 -21.80
N SER A 145 2.05 22.03 -20.91
CA SER A 145 2.42 21.55 -19.59
C SER A 145 1.18 21.32 -18.71
N ILE A 146 1.26 20.32 -17.84
CA ILE A 146 0.24 20.08 -16.82
C ILE A 146 0.02 21.33 -15.93
N HIS A 147 1.01 22.19 -15.76
CA HIS A 147 0.90 23.42 -14.98
C HIS A 147 0.01 24.50 -15.64
N GLU A 148 -0.30 24.38 -16.93
CA GLU A 148 -1.23 25.26 -17.62
C GLU A 148 -2.68 24.86 -17.31
N ARG A 149 -2.94 23.57 -17.01
CA ARG A 149 -4.26 23.02 -16.72
C ARG A 149 -4.96 23.73 -15.56
N GLU A 150 -4.23 24.03 -14.47
CA GLU A 150 -4.80 24.71 -13.30
C GLU A 150 -5.17 26.17 -13.61
N LYS A 151 -4.51 26.78 -14.60
CA LYS A 151 -4.83 28.13 -15.07
C LYS A 151 -6.07 28.13 -15.95
N ASP A 152 -6.17 27.13 -16.82
CA ASP A 152 -7.30 26.99 -17.74
C ASP A 152 -8.57 26.49 -17.03
N TYR A 153 -8.42 25.70 -15.96
CA TYR A 153 -9.50 25.09 -15.19
C TYR A 153 -9.28 25.30 -13.68
N SER A 154 -9.79 26.42 -13.16
CA SER A 154 -9.63 26.76 -11.73
C SER A 154 -10.29 25.76 -10.78
N GLN A 155 -11.33 25.07 -11.21
CA GLN A 155 -12.06 24.04 -10.45
C GLN A 155 -11.62 22.61 -10.78
N PHE A 156 -10.52 22.45 -11.48
CA PHE A 156 -9.99 21.18 -11.97
C PHE A 156 -10.06 20.02 -10.96
N SER A 157 -9.80 20.28 -9.67
CA SER A 157 -9.79 19.25 -8.65
C SER A 157 -11.15 18.75 -8.22
N ASN A 158 -12.20 19.53 -8.46
CA ASN A 158 -13.54 19.31 -7.92
C ASN A 158 -14.62 19.22 -9.01
N GLU A 159 -14.25 19.29 -10.29
CA GLU A 159 -15.20 19.18 -11.38
C GLU A 159 -14.99 17.88 -12.18
N PHE A 160 -16.09 17.36 -12.73
CA PHE A 160 -16.09 16.21 -13.62
C PHE A 160 -15.58 16.57 -15.02
N GLY A 161 -15.00 15.57 -15.70
CA GLY A 161 -14.61 15.68 -17.10
C GLY A 161 -13.12 15.77 -17.33
N HIS A 162 -12.30 15.62 -16.31
CA HIS A 162 -10.84 15.62 -16.44
C HIS A 162 -10.28 14.18 -16.38
N LEU A 163 -9.64 13.75 -17.46
CA LEU A 163 -9.11 12.41 -17.63
C LEU A 163 -7.59 12.37 -17.38
N GLU A 164 -7.11 11.31 -16.77
CA GLU A 164 -5.71 10.88 -16.83
C GLU A 164 -5.60 9.73 -17.83
N GLY A 165 -4.74 9.86 -18.85
CA GLY A 165 -4.59 8.89 -19.91
C GLY A 165 -3.20 8.24 -19.90
N ASP A 166 -3.17 6.94 -20.22
CA ASP A 166 -1.94 6.14 -20.37
C ASP A 166 -2.19 4.95 -21.30
N THR A 167 -1.16 4.15 -21.54
CA THR A 167 -1.30 2.85 -22.20
C THR A 167 -0.73 1.74 -21.34
N ILE A 168 -1.46 0.64 -21.19
CA ILE A 168 -0.88 -0.60 -20.67
C ILE A 168 -0.41 -1.48 -21.82
N VAL A 169 0.86 -1.85 -21.79
CA VAL A 169 1.53 -2.54 -22.88
C VAL A 169 1.56 -4.04 -22.63
N GLY A 170 1.24 -4.83 -23.66
CA GLY A 170 1.23 -6.29 -23.61
C GLY A 170 2.58 -6.95 -23.89
N LEU A 171 2.51 -8.23 -24.21
CA LEU A 171 3.67 -9.10 -24.45
C LEU A 171 4.61 -8.51 -25.51
N LYS A 172 5.91 -8.50 -25.20
CA LYS A 172 6.97 -8.01 -26.10
C LYS A 172 6.72 -6.60 -26.66
N HIS A 173 5.90 -5.80 -25.99
CA HIS A 173 5.55 -4.43 -26.41
C HIS A 173 4.87 -4.34 -27.80
N LYS A 174 4.18 -5.38 -28.23
CA LYS A 174 3.53 -5.42 -29.56
C LYS A 174 2.10 -4.91 -29.56
N SER A 175 1.43 -4.96 -28.42
CA SER A 175 0.03 -4.55 -28.25
C SER A 175 -0.13 -3.61 -27.06
N ALA A 176 -1.21 -2.84 -27.06
CA ALA A 176 -1.54 -1.92 -25.96
C ALA A 176 -3.05 -1.84 -25.74
N VAL A 177 -3.43 -1.41 -24.53
CA VAL A 177 -4.77 -0.94 -24.20
C VAL A 177 -4.63 0.49 -23.71
N ILE A 178 -5.43 1.40 -24.24
CA ILE A 178 -5.53 2.78 -23.74
C ILE A 178 -6.34 2.73 -22.46
N THR A 179 -5.87 3.39 -21.43
CA THR A 179 -6.57 3.54 -20.15
C THR A 179 -6.82 5.02 -19.91
N LEU A 180 -8.06 5.38 -19.68
CA LEU A 180 -8.47 6.73 -19.29
C LEU A 180 -9.15 6.62 -17.93
N VAL A 181 -8.78 7.47 -17.00
CA VAL A 181 -9.39 7.50 -15.67
C VAL A 181 -9.95 8.87 -15.41
N GLU A 182 -11.25 8.95 -15.16
CA GLU A 182 -11.89 10.21 -14.80
C GLU A 182 -11.56 10.58 -13.34
N ARG A 183 -11.09 11.82 -13.12
CA ARG A 183 -10.44 12.20 -11.88
C ARG A 183 -11.39 12.32 -10.68
N LEU A 184 -12.62 12.78 -10.89
CA LEU A 184 -13.59 12.96 -9.82
C LEU A 184 -14.28 11.64 -9.47
N SER A 185 -14.86 10.96 -10.46
CA SER A 185 -15.63 9.72 -10.30
C SER A 185 -14.78 8.48 -10.12
N LYS A 186 -13.49 8.51 -10.52
CA LYS A 186 -12.56 7.38 -10.57
C LYS A 186 -12.96 6.26 -11.54
N VAL A 187 -13.89 6.55 -12.45
CA VAL A 187 -14.28 5.60 -13.50
C VAL A 187 -13.09 5.32 -14.40
N ILE A 188 -12.86 4.04 -14.66
CA ILE A 188 -11.79 3.54 -15.53
C ILE A 188 -12.41 3.16 -16.87
N ILE A 189 -11.90 3.76 -17.95
CA ILE A 189 -12.28 3.48 -19.33
C ILE A 189 -11.12 2.78 -20.01
N THR A 190 -11.38 1.63 -20.62
CA THR A 190 -10.38 0.86 -21.37
C THR A 190 -10.77 0.78 -22.82
N LEU A 191 -9.83 1.11 -23.73
CA LEU A 191 -10.06 1.10 -25.17
C LEU A 191 -8.99 0.23 -25.83
N LYS A 192 -9.42 -0.65 -26.74
CA LYS A 192 -8.53 -1.52 -27.51
C LYS A 192 -8.21 -0.89 -28.87
N PRO A 193 -7.02 -0.29 -29.10
CA PRO A 193 -6.59 0.15 -30.41
C PRO A 193 -6.20 -1.02 -31.30
N CYS A 194 -6.15 -0.82 -32.63
CA CYS A 194 -5.71 -1.86 -33.56
C CYS A 194 -4.19 -2.13 -33.50
N GLY A 195 -3.43 -1.20 -32.94
CA GLY A 195 -1.99 -1.27 -32.77
C GLY A 195 -1.52 -0.31 -31.70
N ARG A 196 -0.20 -0.08 -31.65
CA ARG A 196 0.44 0.74 -30.62
C ARG A 196 1.02 2.06 -31.18
N GLN A 197 0.91 2.28 -32.49
CA GLN A 197 1.42 3.50 -33.09
C GLN A 197 0.53 4.70 -32.75
N ALA A 198 1.09 5.90 -32.82
CA ALA A 198 0.34 7.13 -32.50
C ALA A 198 -0.94 7.27 -33.34
N ILE A 199 -0.92 6.81 -34.58
CA ILE A 199 -2.11 6.81 -35.45
C ILE A 199 -3.20 5.84 -34.98
N ASP A 200 -2.82 4.69 -34.40
CA ASP A 200 -3.79 3.71 -33.87
C ASP A 200 -4.46 4.25 -32.62
N ILE A 201 -3.67 4.89 -31.75
CA ILE A 201 -4.15 5.53 -30.51
C ILE A 201 -5.10 6.70 -30.86
N GLU A 202 -4.70 7.56 -31.79
CA GLU A 202 -5.50 8.68 -32.27
C GLU A 202 -6.86 8.19 -32.81
N LYS A 203 -6.85 7.23 -33.75
CA LYS A 203 -8.07 6.68 -34.35
C LYS A 203 -9.03 6.12 -33.27
N LYS A 204 -8.51 5.34 -32.31
CA LYS A 204 -9.33 4.73 -31.27
C LYS A 204 -9.90 5.79 -30.31
N LEU A 205 -9.13 6.81 -29.95
CA LEU A 205 -9.61 7.91 -29.13
C LEU A 205 -10.68 8.72 -29.84
N ASN A 206 -10.48 9.09 -31.11
CA ASN A 206 -11.48 9.83 -31.89
C ASN A 206 -12.78 9.03 -32.01
N GLN A 207 -12.71 7.74 -32.35
CA GLN A 207 -13.87 6.85 -32.40
C GLN A 207 -14.62 6.78 -31.06
N TRP A 208 -13.89 6.73 -29.96
CA TRP A 208 -14.51 6.71 -28.64
C TRP A 208 -15.18 8.04 -28.32
N PHE A 209 -14.56 9.18 -28.65
CA PHE A 209 -15.15 10.49 -28.43
C PHE A 209 -16.44 10.72 -29.25
N GLU A 210 -16.55 10.09 -30.42
CA GLU A 210 -17.80 10.11 -31.23
C GLU A 210 -18.94 9.39 -30.50
N SER A 211 -18.64 8.41 -29.64
CA SER A 211 -19.64 7.62 -28.91
C SER A 211 -20.11 8.24 -27.59
N VAL A 212 -19.47 9.33 -27.14
CA VAL A 212 -19.82 10.00 -25.88
C VAL A 212 -20.43 11.39 -26.15
N PRO A 213 -21.26 11.93 -25.23
CA PRO A 213 -21.81 13.26 -25.37
C PRO A 213 -20.72 14.32 -25.56
N LYS A 214 -20.95 15.26 -26.48
CA LYS A 214 -20.03 16.40 -26.67
C LYS A 214 -19.86 17.17 -25.36
N ASN A 215 -18.65 17.66 -25.11
CA ASN A 215 -18.28 18.44 -23.91
C ASN A 215 -18.43 17.70 -22.58
N LEU A 216 -18.68 16.38 -22.58
CA LEU A 216 -18.68 15.59 -21.37
C LEU A 216 -17.30 15.59 -20.69
N PHE A 217 -16.24 15.47 -21.49
CA PHE A 217 -14.88 15.56 -21.04
C PHE A 217 -14.21 16.86 -21.47
N LYS A 218 -13.50 17.50 -20.56
CA LYS A 218 -12.89 18.82 -20.70
C LYS A 218 -11.40 18.75 -21.02
N SER A 219 -10.70 17.80 -20.41
CA SER A 219 -9.27 17.65 -20.64
C SER A 219 -8.77 16.23 -20.45
N ILE A 220 -7.62 15.93 -21.10
CA ILE A 220 -6.86 14.72 -20.86
C ILE A 220 -5.43 15.09 -20.46
N THR A 221 -4.87 14.41 -19.46
CA THR A 221 -3.47 14.50 -19.10
C THR A 221 -2.75 13.21 -19.46
N PHE A 222 -1.82 13.26 -20.41
CA PHE A 222 -0.96 12.14 -20.80
C PHE A 222 0.45 12.26 -20.20
N ASP A 223 1.22 11.17 -20.31
CA ASP A 223 2.68 11.24 -20.16
C ASP A 223 3.34 11.76 -21.45
N CYS A 224 4.68 11.92 -21.39
CA CYS A 224 5.45 12.32 -22.56
C CYS A 224 5.75 11.16 -23.53
N GLY A 225 4.92 10.12 -23.57
CA GLY A 225 5.07 8.98 -24.49
C GLY A 225 5.00 9.37 -25.96
N LYS A 226 5.71 8.61 -26.81
CA LYS A 226 5.68 8.81 -28.27
C LYS A 226 4.35 8.42 -28.88
N GLU A 227 3.61 7.52 -28.26
CA GLU A 227 2.28 7.06 -28.62
C GLU A 227 1.22 8.18 -28.63
N PHE A 228 1.47 9.26 -27.92
CA PHE A 228 0.60 10.45 -27.90
C PHE A 228 1.12 11.60 -28.76
N SER A 229 1.99 11.34 -29.72
CA SER A 229 2.55 12.41 -30.58
C SER A 229 1.50 13.12 -31.44
N ASN A 230 0.41 12.45 -31.79
CA ASN A 230 -0.71 13.01 -32.56
C ASN A 230 -1.73 13.78 -31.72
N TRP A 231 -1.37 14.17 -30.50
CA TRP A 231 -2.25 14.82 -29.55
C TRP A 231 -2.98 16.07 -30.09
N LYS A 232 -2.33 16.86 -30.96
CA LYS A 232 -2.95 18.05 -31.55
C LYS A 232 -4.16 17.70 -32.42
N GLN A 233 -4.07 16.60 -33.16
CA GLN A 233 -5.18 16.13 -33.98
C GLN A 233 -6.35 15.66 -33.09
N ILE A 234 -6.05 14.90 -32.03
CA ILE A 234 -7.06 14.48 -31.06
C ILE A 234 -7.72 15.68 -30.41
N SER A 235 -6.93 16.68 -29.98
CA SER A 235 -7.42 17.90 -29.34
C SER A 235 -8.35 18.69 -30.28
N ASN A 236 -7.94 18.90 -31.53
CA ASN A 236 -8.68 19.73 -32.49
C ASN A 236 -9.96 19.06 -32.95
N VAL A 237 -9.97 17.74 -33.21
CA VAL A 237 -11.14 17.01 -33.70
C VAL A 237 -12.22 16.92 -32.62
N ASN A 238 -11.82 16.75 -31.36
CA ASN A 238 -12.76 16.49 -30.27
C ASN A 238 -13.01 17.71 -29.36
N ASP A 239 -12.42 18.85 -29.68
CA ASP A 239 -12.50 20.09 -28.87
C ASP A 239 -12.18 19.83 -27.39
N ILE A 240 -11.08 19.08 -27.15
CA ILE A 240 -10.64 18.70 -25.80
C ILE A 240 -9.24 19.21 -25.51
N ALA A 241 -9.03 19.80 -24.32
CA ALA A 241 -7.70 20.25 -23.91
C ALA A 241 -6.79 19.07 -23.54
N ILE A 242 -5.57 19.02 -24.09
CA ILE A 242 -4.61 17.98 -23.80
C ILE A 242 -3.37 18.56 -23.13
N TYR A 243 -3.00 17.99 -22.00
CA TYR A 243 -1.85 18.38 -21.18
C TYR A 243 -0.88 17.20 -21.00
N PHE A 244 0.34 17.52 -20.67
CA PHE A 244 1.39 16.52 -20.45
C PHE A 244 2.03 16.68 -19.08
N ALA A 245 2.13 15.56 -18.37
CA ALA A 245 2.88 15.47 -17.13
C ALA A 245 4.37 15.75 -17.37
N ASP A 246 5.05 16.27 -16.36
CA ASP A 246 6.49 16.46 -16.42
C ASP A 246 7.20 15.10 -16.55
N PRO A 247 8.27 15.02 -17.37
CA PRO A 247 9.05 13.80 -17.48
C PRO A 247 9.55 13.33 -16.10
N GLY A 248 9.40 12.03 -15.82
CA GLY A 248 9.84 11.43 -14.58
C GLY A 248 9.03 11.75 -13.33
N THR A 249 7.86 12.38 -13.47
CA THR A 249 6.99 12.74 -12.36
C THR A 249 5.69 11.92 -12.35
N PRO A 250 5.76 10.60 -12.04
CA PRO A 250 4.58 9.73 -12.06
C PRO A 250 3.47 10.18 -11.10
N SER A 251 3.82 10.85 -10.00
CA SER A 251 2.85 11.37 -9.02
C SER A 251 1.83 12.34 -9.61
N GLN A 252 2.14 13.00 -10.72
CA GLN A 252 1.20 13.90 -11.42
C GLN A 252 0.07 13.14 -12.13
N ARG A 253 0.20 11.81 -12.32
CA ARG A 253 -0.80 10.89 -12.87
C ARG A 253 -1.01 9.68 -11.96
N GLY A 254 -0.93 9.90 -10.65
CA GLY A 254 -0.99 8.85 -9.64
C GLY A 254 -2.28 8.03 -9.67
N LEU A 255 -3.39 8.61 -10.14
CA LEU A 255 -4.66 7.93 -10.29
C LEU A 255 -4.59 6.89 -11.41
N ASN A 256 -4.07 7.26 -12.56
CA ASN A 256 -3.92 6.34 -13.69
C ASN A 256 -2.90 5.23 -13.40
N GLU A 257 -1.76 5.55 -12.77
CA GLU A 257 -0.80 4.53 -12.34
C GLU A 257 -1.42 3.49 -11.39
N ASN A 258 -2.20 3.94 -10.41
CA ASN A 258 -2.90 3.05 -9.50
C ASN A 258 -3.91 2.17 -10.26
N SER A 259 -4.71 2.77 -11.14
CA SER A 259 -5.72 2.08 -11.95
C SER A 259 -5.07 1.05 -12.89
N ASN A 260 -3.96 1.38 -13.53
CA ASN A 260 -3.18 0.44 -14.35
C ASN A 260 -2.66 -0.73 -13.50
N GLY A 261 -2.25 -0.47 -12.26
CA GLY A 261 -1.87 -1.50 -11.30
C GLY A 261 -3.03 -2.45 -10.95
N LEU A 262 -4.24 -1.92 -10.78
CA LEU A 262 -5.47 -2.70 -10.54
C LEU A 262 -5.81 -3.56 -11.77
N LEU A 263 -5.90 -2.95 -12.95
CA LEU A 263 -6.19 -3.66 -14.21
C LEU A 263 -5.20 -4.80 -14.48
N ARG A 264 -3.91 -4.58 -14.18
CA ARG A 264 -2.87 -5.61 -14.30
C ARG A 264 -3.11 -6.79 -13.35
N ARG A 265 -3.53 -6.52 -12.13
CA ARG A 265 -3.83 -7.53 -11.12
C ARG A 265 -5.11 -8.29 -11.44
N ASP A 266 -6.11 -7.60 -11.97
CA ASP A 266 -7.46 -8.13 -12.15
C ASP A 266 -7.65 -8.84 -13.49
N GLY A 267 -6.59 -8.96 -14.31
CA GLY A 267 -6.60 -9.81 -15.50
C GLY A 267 -5.85 -9.30 -16.72
N LEU A 268 -5.53 -8.00 -16.83
CA LEU A 268 -4.75 -7.48 -17.98
C LEU A 268 -3.24 -7.68 -17.75
N LEU A 269 -2.77 -8.92 -17.76
CA LEU A 269 -1.40 -9.28 -17.43
C LEU A 269 -0.39 -8.74 -18.46
N LYS A 270 0.82 -8.43 -18.00
CA LYS A 270 1.91 -7.97 -18.87
C LYS A 270 2.37 -9.02 -19.90
N SER A 271 2.10 -10.30 -19.62
CA SER A 271 2.40 -11.44 -20.49
C SER A 271 1.35 -11.68 -21.58
N MET A 272 0.24 -10.93 -21.61
CA MET A 272 -0.82 -11.11 -22.59
C MET A 272 -0.53 -10.33 -23.87
N ASP A 273 -0.91 -10.91 -25.01
CA ASP A 273 -1.02 -10.18 -26.26
C ASP A 273 -2.43 -9.63 -26.41
N PHE A 274 -2.59 -8.33 -26.20
CA PHE A 274 -3.89 -7.67 -26.28
C PHE A 274 -4.49 -7.66 -27.68
N ASN A 275 -3.72 -7.93 -28.75
CA ASN A 275 -4.27 -8.05 -30.09
C ASN A 275 -5.18 -9.28 -30.20
N SER A 276 -4.86 -10.36 -29.49
CA SER A 276 -5.61 -11.61 -29.48
C SER A 276 -6.75 -11.67 -28.45
N VAL A 277 -6.84 -10.66 -27.58
CA VAL A 277 -7.84 -10.60 -26.51
C VAL A 277 -9.06 -9.82 -26.99
N ASP A 278 -10.28 -10.30 -26.69
CA ASP A 278 -11.52 -9.61 -27.01
C ASP A 278 -11.66 -8.27 -26.24
N GLU A 279 -12.22 -7.27 -26.90
CA GLU A 279 -12.48 -5.96 -26.29
C GLU A 279 -13.45 -6.07 -25.12
N PHE A 280 -14.44 -6.96 -25.22
CA PHE A 280 -15.39 -7.21 -24.12
C PHE A 280 -14.68 -7.72 -22.85
N PHE A 281 -13.70 -8.63 -22.99
CA PHE A 281 -12.91 -9.08 -21.86
C PHE A 281 -12.14 -7.91 -21.21
N ILE A 282 -11.51 -7.06 -22.03
CA ILE A 282 -10.75 -5.89 -21.52
C ILE A 282 -11.68 -4.97 -20.72
N GLN A 283 -12.88 -4.70 -21.23
CA GLN A 283 -13.89 -3.88 -20.54
C GLN A 283 -14.43 -4.55 -19.28
N SER A 284 -14.63 -5.87 -19.29
CA SER A 284 -15.10 -6.61 -18.12
C SER A 284 -14.11 -6.57 -16.94
N VAL A 285 -12.81 -6.51 -17.25
CA VAL A 285 -11.77 -6.33 -16.21
C VAL A 285 -11.85 -4.94 -15.58
N ALA A 286 -12.18 -3.91 -16.36
CA ALA A 286 -12.32 -2.55 -15.85
C ALA A 286 -13.62 -2.35 -15.02
N SER A 287 -14.61 -3.23 -15.20
CA SER A 287 -15.91 -3.18 -14.50
C SER A 287 -15.91 -3.86 -13.13
N LYS A 288 -14.83 -4.56 -12.77
CA LYS A 288 -14.65 -5.20 -11.46
C LYS A 288 -14.29 -4.17 -10.37
#